data_5ad597bea9338e9546b853a105670dbb
#
_entry.id   5ad597bea9338e9546b853a105670dbb
#
_cell.length_a   1.000
_cell.length_b   1.000
_cell.length_c   1.000
_cell.angle_alpha   90.00
_cell.angle_beta   90.00
_cell.angle_gamma   90.00
#
_symmetry.space_group_name_H-M   'P 1'
#
loop_
_entity.id
_entity.type
_entity.pdbx_description
1 polymer ?
#
loop_
_entity_poly.entity_id
_entity_poly.type
_entity_poly.pdbx_seq_one_letter_code
_entity_poly.pdbx_strand_id
1 'polypeptide(L)'
;MRRIFTFFLTFLLGMFVTALYAQTHTVSGTVIDKDANEPLIGANVLIKGTTIGTVTDLDGKYTLQAGDKDILVFSYLSMKTIEEPVNGRTVINVKMTSDTETLGEVVVTAMGIKRQSETLTYSAQTVGGKDVNDIKSVNMINSLQGKSAGMMITPNSTGAGGSSKILFRGNKSISGNNQPLVVVDGVPVMMNITNSQVDSNYGGQRDGGDAMSTINPDDIAQITLLKGASAAALYGAVAANGAIMITTKSAQSGKVSVNVSSNTTMELSLI
;
A
#
# COMPACT_ATOMS: atom_id res chain seq x y z
N MET A 1 12.92 -60.93 38.48
CA MET A 1 11.86 -60.07 39.04
C MET A 1 12.16 -58.55 38.89
N ARG A 2 13.35 -58.02 39.25
CA ARG A 2 13.66 -56.57 39.13
C ARG A 2 13.56 -56.06 37.75
N ARG A 3 13.98 -56.75 36.69
CA ARG A 3 13.93 -56.30 35.30
C ARG A 3 12.50 -56.23 34.73
N ILE A 4 11.62 -57.14 35.17
CA ILE A 4 10.19 -57.11 34.73
C ILE A 4 9.46 -55.94 35.40
N PHE A 5 9.80 -55.66 36.66
CA PHE A 5 9.23 -54.54 37.39
C PHE A 5 9.63 -53.16 36.79
N THR A 6 10.90 -53.04 36.37
CA THR A 6 11.33 -51.79 35.66
C THR A 6 10.67 -51.61 34.30
N PHE A 7 10.49 -52.69 33.55
CA PHE A 7 9.74 -52.63 32.27
C PHE A 7 8.27 -52.26 32.50
N PHE A 8 7.63 -52.78 33.50
CA PHE A 8 6.25 -52.46 33.83
C PHE A 8 6.11 -51.00 34.31
N LEU A 9 7.06 -50.48 35.07
CA LEU A 9 7.09 -49.11 35.55
C LEU A 9 7.32 -48.09 34.41
N THR A 10 8.23 -48.42 33.49
CA THR A 10 8.48 -47.55 32.32
C THR A 10 7.30 -47.56 31.34
N PHE A 11 6.64 -48.70 31.17
CA PHE A 11 5.43 -48.79 30.33
C PHE A 11 4.25 -48.05 30.97
N LEU A 12 4.07 -48.11 32.27
CA LEU A 12 3.04 -47.38 33.01
C LEU A 12 3.31 -45.88 32.97
N LEU A 13 4.58 -45.45 33.10
CA LEU A 13 4.99 -44.04 32.99
C LEU A 13 4.78 -43.50 31.57
N GLY A 14 5.08 -44.30 30.54
CA GLY A 14 4.83 -43.95 29.14
C GLY A 14 3.33 -43.79 28.83
N MET A 15 2.49 -44.62 29.42
CA MET A 15 1.04 -44.53 29.25
C MET A 15 0.43 -43.31 29.95
N PHE A 16 1.04 -42.84 31.04
CA PHE A 16 0.60 -41.61 31.73
C PHE A 16 0.96 -40.34 30.99
N VAL A 17 2.04 -40.32 30.22
CA VAL A 17 2.47 -39.16 29.42
C VAL A 17 1.54 -38.92 28.22
N THR A 18 1.00 -39.99 27.62
CA THR A 18 0.08 -39.84 26.45
C THR A 18 -1.31 -39.32 26.85
N ALA A 19 -1.73 -39.53 28.10
CA ALA A 19 -3.03 -39.05 28.60
C ALA A 19 -3.08 -37.50 28.81
N LEU A 20 -1.91 -36.84 28.93
CA LEU A 20 -1.84 -35.38 29.15
C LEU A 20 -2.07 -34.54 27.87
N TYR A 21 -2.04 -35.14 26.69
CA TYR A 21 -2.16 -34.39 25.41
C TYR A 21 -3.55 -34.37 24.78
N ALA A 22 -4.54 -34.98 25.42
CA ALA A 22 -5.87 -35.21 24.78
C ALA A 22 -7.03 -34.45 25.45
N GLN A 23 -6.80 -33.34 26.13
CA GLN A 23 -7.92 -32.56 26.68
C GLN A 23 -8.34 -31.49 25.67
N THR A 24 -8.97 -31.92 24.59
CA THR A 24 -9.76 -31.02 23.74
C THR A 24 -11.22 -31.09 24.19
N HIS A 25 -11.85 -29.92 24.26
CA HIS A 25 -13.28 -29.82 24.55
C HIS A 25 -13.98 -29.07 23.44
N THR A 26 -15.28 -29.24 23.39
CA THR A 26 -16.08 -28.54 22.37
C THR A 26 -16.27 -27.08 22.79
N VAL A 27 -15.78 -26.18 21.96
CA VAL A 27 -16.00 -24.74 22.07
C VAL A 27 -17.06 -24.34 21.05
N SER A 28 -18.06 -23.59 21.47
CA SER A 28 -19.13 -23.07 20.62
C SER A 28 -19.30 -21.58 20.85
N GLY A 29 -19.99 -20.89 19.97
CA GLY A 29 -20.27 -19.48 20.14
C GLY A 29 -20.94 -18.86 18.92
N THR A 30 -21.11 -17.57 18.97
CA THR A 30 -21.68 -16.77 17.88
C THR A 30 -20.71 -15.67 17.47
N VAL A 31 -20.64 -15.43 16.17
CA VAL A 31 -19.88 -14.33 15.57
C VAL A 31 -20.86 -13.34 14.97
N ILE A 32 -20.83 -12.10 15.44
CA ILE A 32 -21.72 -11.05 14.99
C ILE A 32 -20.93 -9.82 14.54
N ASP A 33 -21.50 -9.07 13.62
CA ASP A 33 -21.04 -7.72 13.29
C ASP A 33 -21.37 -6.78 14.45
N LYS A 34 -20.38 -6.03 14.90
CA LYS A 34 -20.54 -5.07 16.01
C LYS A 34 -21.43 -3.88 15.61
N ASP A 35 -21.32 -3.44 14.36
CA ASP A 35 -21.98 -2.21 13.87
C ASP A 35 -23.42 -2.49 13.42
N ALA A 36 -23.64 -3.58 12.66
CA ALA A 36 -24.96 -3.99 12.21
C ALA A 36 -25.73 -4.84 13.25
N ASN A 37 -25.03 -5.41 14.22
CA ASN A 37 -25.56 -6.38 15.19
C ASN A 37 -26.23 -7.60 14.53
N GLU A 38 -25.73 -7.96 13.33
CA GLU A 38 -26.20 -9.10 12.52
C GLU A 38 -25.24 -10.29 12.62
N PRO A 39 -25.72 -11.55 12.51
CA PRO A 39 -24.86 -12.72 12.51
C PRO A 39 -23.97 -12.75 11.27
N LEU A 40 -22.68 -13.07 11.43
CA LEU A 40 -21.74 -13.23 10.31
C LEU A 40 -21.76 -14.66 9.80
N ILE A 41 -22.34 -14.86 8.63
CA ILE A 41 -22.46 -16.15 7.95
C ILE A 41 -21.17 -16.46 7.19
N GLY A 42 -20.60 -17.65 7.41
CA GLY A 42 -19.38 -18.07 6.70
C GLY A 42 -18.08 -17.44 7.23
N ALA A 43 -18.07 -16.89 8.45
CA ALA A 43 -16.86 -16.46 9.09
C ALA A 43 -15.96 -17.65 9.44
N ASN A 44 -14.68 -17.55 9.12
CA ASN A 44 -13.70 -18.60 9.41
C ASN A 44 -13.27 -18.53 10.88
N VAL A 45 -13.28 -19.67 11.55
CA VAL A 45 -12.80 -19.87 12.91
C VAL A 45 -11.71 -20.93 12.90
N LEU A 46 -10.45 -20.56 13.14
CA LEU A 46 -9.27 -21.41 13.05
C LEU A 46 -8.52 -21.45 14.40
N ILE A 47 -7.91 -22.56 14.71
CA ILE A 47 -6.95 -22.62 15.81
C ILE A 47 -5.61 -22.09 15.33
N LYS A 48 -5.07 -21.09 16.00
CA LYS A 48 -3.82 -20.41 15.63
C LYS A 48 -2.67 -21.41 15.47
N GLY A 49 -1.98 -21.33 14.32
CA GLY A 49 -0.85 -22.22 14.01
C GLY A 49 -1.21 -23.61 13.54
N THR A 50 -2.50 -23.91 13.31
CA THR A 50 -2.97 -25.18 12.77
C THR A 50 -3.86 -24.97 11.54
N THR A 51 -4.23 -26.06 10.87
CA THR A 51 -5.23 -26.07 9.80
C THR A 51 -6.61 -26.50 10.28
N ILE A 52 -6.79 -26.66 11.59
CA ILE A 52 -8.04 -27.11 12.20
C ILE A 52 -8.95 -25.91 12.38
N GLY A 53 -10.13 -25.96 11.80
CA GLY A 53 -11.08 -24.86 11.89
C GLY A 53 -12.48 -25.25 11.41
N THR A 54 -13.38 -24.30 11.52
CA THR A 54 -14.76 -24.38 11.09
C THR A 54 -15.23 -23.05 10.50
N VAL A 55 -16.43 -23.01 9.95
CA VAL A 55 -17.10 -21.79 9.49
C VAL A 55 -18.40 -21.60 10.24
N THR A 56 -18.83 -20.35 10.39
CA THR A 56 -20.12 -20.04 11.01
C THR A 56 -21.29 -20.39 10.10
N ASP A 57 -22.40 -20.83 10.70
CA ASP A 57 -23.67 -21.14 10.05
C ASP A 57 -24.52 -19.87 9.72
N LEU A 58 -25.78 -20.09 9.28
CA LEU A 58 -26.72 -19.00 8.94
C LEU A 58 -27.08 -18.10 10.15
N ASP A 59 -26.97 -18.61 11.36
CA ASP A 59 -27.19 -17.88 12.61
C ASP A 59 -25.89 -17.29 13.19
N GLY A 60 -24.75 -17.38 12.44
CA GLY A 60 -23.44 -16.96 12.90
C GLY A 60 -22.85 -17.86 13.99
N LYS A 61 -23.40 -19.07 14.20
CA LYS A 61 -22.91 -20.01 15.23
C LYS A 61 -21.80 -20.88 14.68
N TYR A 62 -20.87 -21.24 15.55
CA TYR A 62 -19.79 -22.18 15.24
C TYR A 62 -19.60 -23.20 16.36
N THR A 63 -19.00 -24.31 16.02
CA THR A 63 -18.61 -25.37 16.95
C THR A 63 -17.27 -25.94 16.51
N LEU A 64 -16.30 -25.99 17.43
CA LEU A 64 -14.94 -26.44 17.14
C LEU A 64 -14.39 -27.19 18.34
N GLN A 65 -13.57 -28.22 18.10
CA GLN A 65 -12.80 -28.90 19.14
C GLN A 65 -11.48 -28.15 19.38
N ALA A 66 -11.27 -27.65 20.57
CA ALA A 66 -10.06 -26.90 20.92
C ALA A 66 -9.56 -27.26 22.32
N GLY A 67 -8.28 -27.10 22.54
CA GLY A 67 -7.66 -27.26 23.84
C GLY A 67 -7.71 -25.99 24.70
N ASP A 68 -7.53 -26.12 26.00
CA ASP A 68 -7.57 -24.99 26.95
C ASP A 68 -6.58 -23.86 26.62
N LYS A 69 -5.44 -24.19 26.04
CA LYS A 69 -4.35 -23.24 25.71
C LYS A 69 -4.42 -22.70 24.29
N ASP A 70 -5.38 -23.17 23.51
CA ASP A 70 -5.49 -22.75 22.13
C ASP A 70 -6.01 -21.31 22.00
N ILE A 71 -5.65 -20.68 20.90
CA ILE A 71 -6.13 -19.36 20.53
C ILE A 71 -6.97 -19.53 19.26
N LEU A 72 -8.20 -19.08 19.31
CA LEU A 72 -9.09 -19.05 18.15
C LEU A 72 -8.87 -17.76 17.37
N VAL A 73 -8.72 -17.89 16.05
CA VAL A 73 -8.58 -16.80 15.11
C VAL A 73 -9.86 -16.69 14.30
N PHE A 74 -10.55 -15.59 14.45
CA PHE A 74 -11.77 -15.27 13.73
C PHE A 74 -11.44 -14.35 12.57
N SER A 75 -11.80 -14.74 11.36
CA SER A 75 -11.58 -13.94 10.15
C SER A 75 -12.80 -13.96 9.24
N TYR A 76 -13.12 -12.80 8.68
CA TYR A 76 -14.19 -12.62 7.73
C TYR A 76 -13.83 -11.54 6.71
N LEU A 77 -14.43 -11.57 5.52
CA LEU A 77 -14.13 -10.61 4.45
C LEU A 77 -14.45 -9.19 4.93
N SER A 78 -13.50 -8.26 4.78
CA SER A 78 -13.62 -6.85 5.19
C SER A 78 -13.87 -6.64 6.69
N MET A 79 -13.52 -7.62 7.53
CA MET A 79 -13.58 -7.51 8.99
C MET A 79 -12.19 -7.66 9.62
N LYS A 80 -11.96 -6.96 10.71
CA LYS A 80 -10.71 -7.05 11.45
C LYS A 80 -10.58 -8.43 12.08
N THR A 81 -9.48 -9.12 11.81
CA THR A 81 -9.19 -10.43 12.43
C THR A 81 -9.07 -10.28 13.94
N ILE A 82 -9.75 -11.15 14.68
CA ILE A 82 -9.75 -11.17 16.15
C ILE A 82 -9.14 -12.49 16.62
N GLU A 83 -8.28 -12.43 17.63
CA GLU A 83 -7.70 -13.56 18.31
C GLU A 83 -8.25 -13.65 19.72
N GLU A 84 -8.85 -14.78 20.07
CA GLU A 84 -9.42 -15.03 21.41
C GLU A 84 -8.83 -16.33 22.02
N PRO A 85 -8.18 -16.27 23.19
CA PRO A 85 -7.71 -17.46 23.86
C PRO A 85 -8.88 -18.26 24.44
N VAL A 86 -8.85 -19.57 24.31
CA VAL A 86 -9.91 -20.47 24.82
C VAL A 86 -9.99 -20.45 26.34
N ASN A 87 -8.85 -20.58 27.04
CA ASN A 87 -8.74 -20.53 28.50
C ASN A 87 -9.79 -21.40 29.23
N GLY A 88 -10.08 -22.60 28.70
CA GLY A 88 -11.06 -23.51 29.28
C GLY A 88 -12.53 -23.08 29.10
N ARG A 89 -12.80 -22.02 28.32
CA ARG A 89 -14.19 -21.58 28.04
C ARG A 89 -14.83 -22.47 27.00
N THR A 90 -16.05 -22.89 27.26
CA THR A 90 -16.86 -23.70 26.32
C THR A 90 -17.73 -22.85 25.39
N VAL A 91 -17.95 -21.56 25.75
CA VAL A 91 -18.71 -20.63 24.93
C VAL A 91 -17.92 -19.33 24.76
N ILE A 92 -17.64 -18.97 23.49
CA ILE A 92 -16.91 -17.76 23.13
C ILE A 92 -17.69 -17.02 22.04
N ASN A 93 -18.30 -15.91 22.40
CA ASN A 93 -19.01 -15.03 21.47
C ASN A 93 -18.10 -13.87 21.07
N VAL A 94 -18.03 -13.61 19.77
CA VAL A 94 -17.13 -12.60 19.22
C VAL A 94 -17.93 -11.55 18.45
N LYS A 95 -17.60 -10.28 18.68
CA LYS A 95 -18.11 -9.15 17.91
C LYS A 95 -17.01 -8.63 17.00
N MET A 96 -17.12 -8.91 15.70
CA MET A 96 -16.18 -8.40 14.72
C MET A 96 -16.55 -6.97 14.33
N THR A 97 -15.53 -6.16 14.17
CA THR A 97 -15.69 -4.79 13.66
C THR A 97 -15.28 -4.80 12.21
N SER A 98 -15.99 -4.06 11.39
CA SER A 98 -15.59 -3.85 10.01
C SER A 98 -14.14 -3.37 9.99
N ASP A 99 -13.32 -4.03 9.19
CA ASP A 99 -11.97 -3.57 8.87
C ASP A 99 -12.10 -2.44 7.83
N THR A 100 -12.90 -1.47 8.18
CA THR A 100 -12.80 -0.13 7.64
C THR A 100 -11.62 0.57 8.33
N GLU A 101 -10.44 -0.05 8.35
CA GLU A 101 -9.36 0.76 7.84
C GLU A 101 -9.75 1.01 6.38
N THR A 102 -10.67 1.93 6.13
CA THR A 102 -10.47 2.84 5.03
C THR A 102 -9.00 3.15 5.14
N LEU A 103 -8.21 2.62 4.22
CA LEU A 103 -6.98 3.25 3.82
C LEU A 103 -7.45 4.66 3.46
N GLY A 104 -7.65 5.48 4.49
CA GLY A 104 -7.96 6.87 4.32
C GLY A 104 -6.77 7.34 3.54
N GLU A 105 -6.99 7.51 2.24
CA GLU A 105 -5.98 7.91 1.29
C GLU A 105 -5.26 9.10 1.92
N VAL A 106 -4.12 8.81 2.55
CA VAL A 106 -3.35 9.80 3.28
C VAL A 106 -2.67 10.65 2.22
N VAL A 107 -3.22 11.80 1.99
CA VAL A 107 -2.63 12.77 1.06
C VAL A 107 -1.58 13.56 1.82
N VAL A 108 -0.38 13.61 1.27
CA VAL A 108 0.66 14.52 1.77
C VAL A 108 0.34 15.90 1.23
N THR A 109 0.08 16.83 2.13
CA THR A 109 -0.17 18.23 1.81
C THR A 109 1.14 19.03 1.74
N ALA A 110 1.04 20.32 1.52
CA ALA A 110 2.18 21.24 1.55
C ALA A 110 3.04 21.02 2.81
N MET A 111 4.35 21.11 2.66
CA MET A 111 5.34 20.92 3.73
C MET A 111 5.40 19.50 4.31
N GLY A 112 4.95 18.46 3.58
CA GLY A 112 5.05 17.06 4.01
C GLY A 112 4.05 16.63 5.09
N ILE A 113 3.06 17.45 5.42
CA ILE A 113 2.06 17.12 6.44
C ILE A 113 1.10 16.07 5.89
N LYS A 114 0.96 14.94 6.58
CA LYS A 114 0.01 13.88 6.24
C LYS A 114 -1.38 14.24 6.75
N ARG A 115 -2.38 14.27 5.86
CA ARG A 115 -3.80 14.45 6.20
C ARG A 115 -4.66 13.40 5.52
N GLN A 116 -5.77 13.06 6.14
CA GLN A 116 -6.75 12.19 5.49
C GLN A 116 -7.40 12.94 4.32
N SER A 117 -7.60 12.24 3.21
CA SER A 117 -8.15 12.83 1.97
C SER A 117 -9.53 13.47 2.20
N GLU A 118 -10.33 12.89 3.08
CA GLU A 118 -11.67 13.40 3.45
C GLU A 118 -11.65 14.76 4.15
N THR A 119 -10.53 15.14 4.78
CA THR A 119 -10.39 16.42 5.47
C THR A 119 -9.88 17.54 4.57
N LEU A 120 -9.60 17.25 3.30
CA LEU A 120 -9.10 18.24 2.36
C LEU A 120 -10.27 19.00 1.73
N THR A 121 -10.18 20.31 1.77
CA THR A 121 -11.15 21.22 1.11
C THR A 121 -10.93 21.36 -0.40
N TYR A 122 -9.95 20.64 -0.95
CA TYR A 122 -9.58 20.66 -2.36
C TYR A 122 -9.40 19.25 -2.91
N SER A 123 -9.66 19.09 -4.20
CA SER A 123 -9.48 17.81 -4.89
C SER A 123 -8.00 17.52 -5.10
N ALA A 124 -7.50 16.52 -4.43
CA ALA A 124 -6.21 15.90 -4.69
C ALA A 124 -6.45 14.51 -5.29
N GLN A 125 -5.60 14.08 -6.17
CA GLN A 125 -5.60 12.72 -6.71
C GLN A 125 -4.28 12.08 -6.36
N THR A 126 -4.32 10.90 -5.72
CA THR A 126 -3.12 10.18 -5.29
C THR A 126 -2.92 8.95 -6.16
N VAL A 127 -1.67 8.68 -6.52
CA VAL A 127 -1.23 7.47 -7.21
C VAL A 127 -0.22 6.78 -6.30
N GLY A 128 -0.48 5.54 -5.94
CA GLY A 128 0.41 4.77 -5.10
C GLY A 128 1.74 4.44 -5.77
N GLY A 129 2.81 4.30 -4.99
CA GLY A 129 4.12 3.95 -5.53
C GLY A 129 4.14 2.58 -6.23
N LYS A 130 3.28 1.64 -5.82
CA LYS A 130 3.11 0.36 -6.53
C LYS A 130 2.62 0.58 -7.95
N ASP A 131 1.60 1.40 -8.12
CA ASP A 131 1.03 1.68 -9.45
C ASP A 131 2.05 2.37 -10.38
N VAL A 132 2.94 3.19 -9.83
CA VAL A 132 4.01 3.85 -10.59
C VAL A 132 5.05 2.82 -11.06
N ASN A 133 5.31 1.80 -10.25
CA ASN A 133 6.34 0.79 -10.49
C ASN A 133 5.88 -0.38 -11.38
N ASP A 134 4.57 -0.56 -11.59
CA ASP A 134 4.05 -1.63 -12.43
C ASP A 134 4.54 -1.53 -13.90
N ILE A 135 4.73 -0.31 -14.38
CA ILE A 135 5.28 -0.04 -15.71
C ILE A 135 6.50 0.87 -15.53
N LYS A 136 7.68 0.26 -15.43
CA LYS A 136 8.93 1.02 -15.31
C LYS A 136 9.26 1.70 -16.64
N SER A 137 9.18 3.01 -16.67
CA SER A 137 9.64 3.85 -17.77
C SER A 137 10.97 4.51 -17.39
N VAL A 138 11.81 4.80 -18.36
CA VAL A 138 13.08 5.54 -18.16
C VAL A 138 12.81 6.90 -17.51
N ASN A 139 11.73 7.56 -17.93
CA ASN A 139 11.24 8.75 -17.22
C ASN A 139 9.97 8.37 -16.43
N MET A 140 10.06 8.47 -15.11
CA MET A 140 8.99 8.12 -14.16
C MET A 140 7.65 8.79 -14.49
N ILE A 141 7.66 9.99 -14.99
CA ILE A 141 6.44 10.74 -15.36
C ILE A 141 5.61 9.99 -16.39
N ASN A 142 6.24 9.28 -17.31
CA ASN A 142 5.54 8.53 -18.35
C ASN A 142 4.70 7.38 -17.76
N SER A 143 5.08 6.86 -16.60
CA SER A 143 4.30 5.83 -15.89
C SER A 143 2.98 6.35 -15.32
N LEU A 144 2.82 7.67 -15.19
CA LEU A 144 1.57 8.31 -14.74
C LEU A 144 0.55 8.50 -15.87
N GLN A 145 0.95 8.24 -17.11
CA GLN A 145 0.04 8.39 -18.26
C GLN A 145 -1.16 7.45 -18.12
N GLY A 146 -2.37 8.02 -18.25
CA GLY A 146 -3.61 7.27 -18.08
C GLY A 146 -4.05 7.00 -16.62
N LYS A 147 -3.18 7.22 -15.63
CA LYS A 147 -3.51 7.01 -14.21
C LYS A 147 -4.15 8.21 -13.52
N SER A 148 -4.14 9.36 -14.19
CA SER A 148 -4.77 10.59 -13.67
C SER A 148 -5.67 11.26 -14.70
N ALA A 149 -6.91 11.53 -14.30
CA ALA A 149 -7.84 12.25 -15.14
C ALA A 149 -7.38 13.70 -15.36
N GLY A 150 -7.44 14.17 -16.63
CA GLY A 150 -7.10 15.55 -16.99
C GLY A 150 -5.60 15.88 -16.96
N MET A 151 -4.74 14.89 -16.91
CA MET A 151 -3.30 15.01 -17.11
C MET A 151 -2.93 14.50 -18.51
N MET A 152 -2.19 15.29 -19.24
CA MET A 152 -1.63 14.92 -20.54
C MET A 152 -0.12 14.92 -20.42
N ILE A 153 0.49 13.82 -20.79
CA ILE A 153 1.95 13.64 -20.81
C ILE A 153 2.35 13.41 -22.25
N THR A 154 3.26 14.22 -22.74
CA THR A 154 3.83 14.10 -24.08
C THR A 154 5.33 13.85 -23.90
N PRO A 155 5.80 12.60 -24.13
CA PRO A 155 7.22 12.33 -24.10
C PRO A 155 7.92 13.08 -25.25
N ASN A 156 9.16 13.47 -25.04
CA ASN A 156 9.97 14.06 -26.10
C ASN A 156 10.46 12.98 -27.06
N SER A 157 10.62 13.35 -28.32
CA SER A 157 11.13 12.46 -29.36
C SER A 157 12.67 12.41 -29.47
N THR A 158 13.36 13.05 -28.53
CA THR A 158 14.84 13.15 -28.53
C THR A 158 15.57 11.91 -28.06
N GLY A 159 14.84 10.86 -27.65
CA GLY A 159 15.41 9.57 -27.22
C GLY A 159 15.16 9.23 -25.74
N ALA A 160 15.75 8.11 -25.31
CA ALA A 160 15.64 7.63 -23.93
C ALA A 160 16.16 8.67 -22.93
N GLY A 161 15.34 8.99 -21.94
CA GLY A 161 15.69 9.99 -20.92
C GLY A 161 15.43 11.42 -21.29
N GLY A 162 14.83 11.71 -22.45
CA GLY A 162 14.37 13.05 -22.81
C GLY A 162 13.31 13.59 -21.85
N SER A 163 13.17 14.92 -21.79
CA SER A 163 12.19 15.61 -20.95
C SER A 163 10.77 15.30 -21.41
N SER A 164 9.82 15.23 -20.47
CA SER A 164 8.41 15.02 -20.77
C SER A 164 7.62 16.31 -20.52
N LYS A 165 6.77 16.68 -21.47
CA LYS A 165 5.85 17.81 -21.29
C LYS A 165 4.60 17.34 -20.55
N ILE A 166 4.31 17.97 -19.41
CA ILE A 166 3.16 17.66 -18.57
C ILE A 166 2.19 18.83 -18.60
N LEU A 167 0.93 18.53 -18.83
CA LEU A 167 -0.13 19.53 -18.83
C LEU A 167 -1.30 19.05 -17.96
N PHE A 168 -1.79 19.91 -17.07
CA PHE A 168 -3.06 19.73 -16.39
C PHE A 168 -4.15 20.54 -17.05
N ARG A 169 -5.16 19.85 -17.59
CA ARG A 169 -6.33 20.47 -18.26
C ARG A 169 -5.96 21.36 -19.47
N GLY A 170 -4.86 21.03 -20.17
CA GLY A 170 -4.43 21.71 -21.38
C GLY A 170 -3.55 22.94 -21.16
N ASN A 171 -3.26 23.66 -22.26
CA ASN A 171 -2.46 24.89 -22.23
C ASN A 171 -3.29 26.05 -21.70
N LYS A 172 -2.77 26.78 -20.73
CA LYS A 172 -3.40 27.97 -20.14
C LYS A 172 -2.77 29.27 -20.62
N SER A 173 -1.52 29.24 -21.02
CA SER A 173 -0.76 30.37 -21.51
C SER A 173 -0.19 30.08 -22.91
N ILE A 174 -0.23 31.06 -23.79
CA ILE A 174 0.34 30.97 -25.14
C ILE A 174 1.85 31.22 -25.10
N SER A 175 2.31 32.12 -24.26
CA SER A 175 3.71 32.55 -24.18
C SER A 175 4.43 32.14 -22.90
N GLY A 176 3.72 31.62 -21.89
CA GLY A 176 4.27 31.27 -20.61
C GLY A 176 4.48 29.76 -20.42
N ASN A 177 5.14 29.40 -19.34
CA ASN A 177 5.29 28.00 -18.94
C ASN A 177 3.93 27.42 -18.51
N ASN A 178 3.54 26.29 -19.10
CA ASN A 178 2.30 25.57 -18.78
C ASN A 178 2.53 24.33 -17.93
N GLN A 179 3.77 24.06 -17.53
CA GLN A 179 4.11 22.89 -16.75
C GLN A 179 3.73 23.03 -15.27
N PRO A 180 3.36 21.94 -14.59
CA PRO A 180 3.11 21.95 -13.16
C PRO A 180 4.41 22.11 -12.37
N LEU A 181 4.30 22.60 -11.14
CA LEU A 181 5.38 22.59 -10.17
C LEU A 181 5.63 21.16 -9.69
N VAL A 182 6.86 20.73 -9.61
CA VAL A 182 7.24 19.48 -8.97
C VAL A 182 7.76 19.76 -7.57
N VAL A 183 7.28 18.98 -6.61
CA VAL A 183 7.66 19.07 -5.21
C VAL A 183 8.06 17.67 -4.72
N VAL A 184 9.28 17.53 -4.23
CA VAL A 184 9.79 16.27 -3.69
C VAL A 184 9.98 16.43 -2.19
N ASP A 185 9.30 15.60 -1.41
CA ASP A 185 9.31 15.64 0.07
C ASP A 185 9.11 17.06 0.66
N GLY A 186 8.21 17.82 0.04
CA GLY A 186 7.92 19.20 0.46
C GLY A 186 8.84 20.27 -0.12
N VAL A 187 9.91 19.90 -0.82
CA VAL A 187 10.85 20.83 -1.46
C VAL A 187 10.48 21.03 -2.92
N PRO A 188 10.18 22.27 -3.36
CA PRO A 188 9.90 22.54 -4.75
C PRO A 188 11.15 22.37 -5.60
N VAL A 189 11.06 21.55 -6.62
CA VAL A 189 12.09 21.32 -7.62
C VAL A 189 11.69 22.06 -8.90
N MET A 190 12.52 22.99 -9.32
CA MET A 190 12.28 23.65 -10.60
C MET A 190 12.59 22.67 -11.72
N MET A 191 11.53 22.27 -12.43
CA MET A 191 11.70 21.64 -13.73
C MET A 191 12.15 22.74 -14.71
N ASN A 192 13.42 23.10 -14.63
CA ASN A 192 14.01 23.88 -15.66
C ASN A 192 14.16 22.97 -16.88
N ILE A 193 13.10 22.94 -17.69
CA ILE A 193 13.37 22.92 -19.12
C ILE A 193 13.91 24.30 -19.37
N THR A 194 15.16 24.53 -19.00
CA THR A 194 15.88 25.67 -19.53
C THR A 194 15.73 25.52 -21.02
N ASN A 195 15.02 26.45 -21.62
CA ASN A 195 15.55 27.05 -22.82
C ASN A 195 17.00 27.38 -22.50
N SER A 196 17.88 26.42 -22.48
CA SER A 196 19.28 26.64 -22.68
C SER A 196 19.29 27.34 -24.02
N GLN A 197 19.37 28.65 -23.99
CA GLN A 197 19.82 29.41 -25.13
C GLN A 197 21.25 28.85 -25.37
N VAL A 198 21.29 27.67 -25.93
CA VAL A 198 22.46 27.21 -26.62
C VAL A 198 22.54 28.15 -27.82
N ASP A 199 23.55 28.99 -27.78
CA ASP A 199 23.94 29.84 -28.87
C ASP A 199 23.52 29.23 -30.20
N SER A 200 22.62 29.92 -30.92
CA SER A 200 22.00 29.46 -32.16
C SER A 200 23.02 29.29 -33.29
N ASN A 201 24.31 29.42 -33.02
CA ASN A 201 25.38 29.30 -33.98
C ASN A 201 25.87 27.87 -34.26
N TYR A 202 25.51 26.88 -33.41
CA TYR A 202 25.90 25.47 -33.62
C TYR A 202 24.74 24.52 -33.31
N GLY A 203 23.74 24.54 -34.14
CA GLY A 203 22.78 23.47 -34.35
C GLY A 203 22.16 22.81 -33.12
N GLY A 204 20.86 23.07 -32.85
CA GLY A 204 19.93 22.22 -32.15
C GLY A 204 20.03 22.27 -30.61
N GLN A 205 18.93 22.61 -29.97
CA GLN A 205 18.72 22.43 -28.53
C GLN A 205 18.86 20.94 -28.20
N ARG A 206 19.83 20.58 -27.37
CA ARG A 206 19.91 19.24 -26.79
C ARG A 206 18.99 19.21 -25.57
N ASP A 207 18.07 18.26 -25.58
CA ASP A 207 17.28 17.97 -24.38
C ASP A 207 18.13 17.12 -23.43
N GLY A 208 18.52 17.69 -22.32
CA GLY A 208 19.30 17.01 -21.26
C GLY A 208 18.46 16.20 -20.30
N GLY A 209 17.16 16.04 -20.56
CA GLY A 209 16.22 15.43 -19.62
C GLY A 209 15.66 16.42 -18.59
N ASP A 210 14.73 15.96 -17.82
CA ASP A 210 14.13 16.71 -16.73
C ASP A 210 14.58 16.19 -15.36
N ALA A 211 14.36 16.96 -14.29
CA ALA A 211 14.71 16.57 -12.93
C ALA A 211 14.00 15.27 -12.48
N MET A 212 12.92 14.88 -13.17
CA MET A 212 12.16 13.67 -12.85
C MET A 212 12.84 12.40 -13.35
N SER A 213 13.70 12.50 -14.37
CA SER A 213 14.50 11.36 -14.86
C SER A 213 15.58 10.93 -13.85
N THR A 214 15.91 11.79 -12.89
CA THR A 214 16.91 11.49 -11.85
C THR A 214 16.31 10.80 -10.62
N ILE A 215 14.98 10.79 -10.49
CA ILE A 215 14.29 10.16 -9.36
C ILE A 215 14.05 8.68 -9.67
N ASN A 216 14.54 7.82 -8.77
CA ASN A 216 14.27 6.40 -8.89
C ASN A 216 12.81 6.08 -8.55
N PRO A 217 12.02 5.47 -9.48
CA PRO A 217 10.64 5.10 -9.20
C PRO A 217 10.48 4.16 -8.00
N ASP A 218 11.48 3.34 -7.72
CA ASP A 218 11.44 2.38 -6.61
C ASP A 218 11.47 3.06 -5.23
N ASP A 219 11.96 4.30 -5.15
CA ASP A 219 12.03 5.06 -3.90
C ASP A 219 10.73 5.84 -3.60
N ILE A 220 9.76 5.79 -4.50
CA ILE A 220 8.51 6.53 -4.35
C ILE A 220 7.52 5.75 -3.50
N ALA A 221 6.99 6.41 -2.47
CA ALA A 221 5.89 5.91 -1.68
C ALA A 221 4.54 6.23 -2.33
N GLN A 222 4.37 7.49 -2.74
CA GLN A 222 3.15 7.96 -3.41
C GLN A 222 3.38 9.26 -4.18
N ILE A 223 2.52 9.53 -5.16
CA ILE A 223 2.49 10.78 -5.91
C ILE A 223 1.11 11.39 -5.73
N THR A 224 1.08 12.65 -5.28
CA THR A 224 -0.15 13.41 -5.12
C THR A 224 -0.21 14.52 -6.19
N LEU A 225 -1.30 14.54 -6.92
CA LEU A 225 -1.53 15.48 -8.03
C LEU A 225 -2.52 16.56 -7.59
N LEU A 226 -2.07 17.81 -7.55
CA LEU A 226 -2.88 18.97 -7.24
C LEU A 226 -3.13 19.76 -8.52
N LYS A 227 -4.41 19.96 -8.85
CA LYS A 227 -4.80 20.58 -10.12
C LYS A 227 -5.24 22.03 -9.93
N GLY A 228 -4.59 22.95 -10.65
CA GLY A 228 -5.01 24.35 -10.75
C GLY A 228 -4.95 25.15 -9.44
N ALA A 229 -6.07 25.75 -9.05
CA ALA A 229 -6.14 26.68 -7.91
C ALA A 229 -5.72 26.05 -6.57
N SER A 230 -5.94 24.76 -6.39
CA SER A 230 -5.53 24.04 -5.19
C SER A 230 -4.02 24.06 -4.97
N ALA A 231 -3.25 23.89 -6.04
CA ALA A 231 -1.81 23.96 -5.99
C ALA A 231 -1.32 25.40 -5.75
N ALA A 232 -1.97 26.37 -6.40
CA ALA A 232 -1.64 27.78 -6.23
C ALA A 232 -1.91 28.29 -4.80
N ALA A 233 -2.93 27.76 -4.14
CA ALA A 233 -3.23 28.08 -2.74
C ALA A 233 -2.15 27.59 -1.77
N LEU A 234 -1.44 26.51 -2.09
CA LEU A 234 -0.40 25.92 -1.25
C LEU A 234 1.01 26.45 -1.57
N TYR A 235 1.32 26.64 -2.83
CA TYR A 235 2.67 26.97 -3.31
C TYR A 235 2.75 28.31 -4.03
N GLY A 236 1.66 29.09 -4.03
CA GLY A 236 1.62 30.39 -4.68
C GLY A 236 1.56 30.33 -6.20
N ALA A 237 1.88 31.45 -6.85
CA ALA A 237 1.74 31.64 -8.30
C ALA A 237 2.57 30.65 -9.14
N VAL A 238 3.70 30.16 -8.62
CA VAL A 238 4.55 29.18 -9.30
C VAL A 238 3.85 27.86 -9.56
N ALA A 239 2.83 27.54 -8.77
CA ALA A 239 2.01 26.35 -8.92
C ALA A 239 0.64 26.62 -9.60
N ALA A 240 0.47 27.74 -10.28
CA ALA A 240 -0.80 28.07 -10.94
C ALA A 240 -1.24 27.03 -11.99
N ASN A 241 -0.30 26.32 -12.59
CA ASN A 241 -0.57 25.25 -13.55
C ASN A 241 -0.86 23.89 -12.89
N GLY A 242 -0.74 23.81 -11.57
CA GLY A 242 -0.85 22.59 -10.77
C GLY A 242 0.46 22.23 -10.12
N ALA A 243 0.43 21.21 -9.26
CA ALA A 243 1.62 20.67 -8.62
C ALA A 243 1.58 19.13 -8.60
N ILE A 244 2.75 18.53 -8.77
CA ILE A 244 3.01 17.11 -8.62
C ILE A 244 3.86 16.96 -7.37
N MET A 245 3.27 16.38 -6.32
CA MET A 245 3.95 16.15 -5.05
C MET A 245 4.38 14.70 -4.97
N ILE A 246 5.68 14.47 -4.85
CA ILE A 246 6.29 13.15 -4.73
C ILE A 246 6.71 12.99 -3.28
N THR A 247 6.26 11.90 -2.69
CA THR A 247 6.68 11.48 -1.36
C THR A 247 7.53 10.24 -1.49
N THR A 248 8.75 10.29 -0.96
CA THR A 248 9.64 9.14 -0.98
C THR A 248 9.36 8.21 0.19
N LYS A 249 9.83 6.97 0.05
CA LYS A 249 9.75 5.96 1.12
C LYS A 249 10.66 6.37 2.27
N SER A 250 10.11 6.44 3.47
CA SER A 250 10.89 6.64 4.68
C SER A 250 11.28 5.29 5.29
N ALA A 251 12.45 5.25 5.94
CA ALA A 251 12.86 4.08 6.69
C ALA A 251 11.87 3.78 7.83
N GLN A 252 11.43 2.53 7.94
CA GLN A 252 10.63 2.07 9.07
C GLN A 252 11.54 1.30 10.04
N SER A 253 11.38 1.55 11.34
CA SER A 253 12.09 0.75 12.35
C SER A 253 11.53 -0.66 12.35
N GLY A 254 12.37 -1.68 12.25
CA GLY A 254 11.96 -3.07 12.24
C GLY A 254 12.81 -3.97 11.35
N LYS A 255 12.19 -4.69 10.44
CA LYS A 255 12.87 -5.67 9.59
C LYS A 255 13.70 -5.00 8.49
N VAL A 256 14.96 -5.42 8.37
CA VAL A 256 15.78 -5.07 7.21
C VAL A 256 15.22 -5.83 6.00
N SER A 257 14.81 -5.08 4.96
CA SER A 257 14.41 -5.66 3.68
C SER A 257 15.36 -5.17 2.59
N VAL A 258 15.85 -6.08 1.78
CA VAL A 258 16.67 -5.77 0.62
C VAL A 258 15.87 -6.13 -0.62
N ASN A 259 15.54 -5.11 -1.41
CA ASN A 259 14.88 -5.29 -2.70
C ASN A 259 15.90 -5.03 -3.81
N VAL A 260 16.07 -5.98 -4.71
CA VAL A 260 16.93 -5.83 -5.89
C VAL A 260 16.01 -5.86 -7.11
N SER A 261 16.03 -4.79 -7.89
CA SER A 261 15.30 -4.72 -9.16
C SER A 261 16.25 -4.39 -10.30
N SER A 262 16.06 -5.03 -11.46
CA SER A 262 16.79 -4.74 -12.68
C SER A 262 15.79 -4.46 -13.79
N ASN A 263 15.98 -3.37 -14.51
CA ASN A 263 15.18 -3.02 -15.68
C ASN A 263 16.11 -2.77 -16.86
N THR A 264 15.84 -3.40 -17.99
CA THR A 264 16.61 -3.23 -19.24
C THR A 264 15.66 -2.74 -20.32
N THR A 265 15.92 -1.57 -20.86
CA THR A 265 15.14 -0.98 -21.96
C THR A 265 16.00 -0.94 -23.21
N MET A 266 15.50 -1.46 -24.32
CA MET A 266 16.11 -1.35 -25.64
C MET A 266 15.28 -0.41 -26.50
N GLU A 267 15.89 0.64 -26.99
CA GLU A 267 15.29 1.52 -28.01
C GLU A 267 15.98 1.26 -29.35
N LEU A 268 15.17 0.93 -30.33
CA LEU A 268 15.63 0.82 -31.73
C LEU A 268 15.20 2.08 -32.47
N SER A 269 16.17 2.85 -32.95
CA SER A 269 15.85 3.94 -33.89
C SER A 269 15.53 3.31 -35.25
N LEU A 270 14.30 3.49 -35.70
CA LEU A 270 13.93 3.27 -37.09
C LEU A 270 14.55 4.40 -37.91
N ILE A 271 15.57 4.07 -38.73
CA ILE A 271 16.16 4.95 -39.73
C ILE A 271 15.26 4.95 -40.95
#